data_4d6303c31cea5c68ba776522b255241e
#
_entry.id   4d6303c31cea5c68ba776522b255241e
#
_cell.length_a   1.000
_cell.length_b   1.000
_cell.length_c   1.000
_cell.angle_alpha   90.00
_cell.angle_beta   90.00
_cell.angle_gamma   90.00
#
_symmetry.space_group_name_H-M   'P 1'
#
loop_
_entity.id
_entity.type
_entity.pdbx_description
1 polymer ?
#
loop_
_entity_poly.entity_id
_entity_poly.type
_entity_poly.pdbx_seq_one_letter_code
_entity_poly.pdbx_strand_id
1 'polypeptide(L)'
;MKYAVWFVRLVFAAWMIPAGLNHFVTLFPQPLGSQPLSQELFLALFDSHLFDLVKAVELVAGIGVLFGLYVPLSLVICMPVSFCVWYWDTPLEGWGSGASIFGTAVLVCNVLLCLAYFGSYRSMFAVRSTPRALGTSDGSAAGKYLVLAGRLIFGAWMLVNGINHFFVPLYSLPSGHEPLAVQLMTGLVHSHLLDVVMAIELGAGALILIGVFVPAALCVVMPISVCAAFWAILDHQPHALGLGLAAIALNGLLMLAYIDYYKGVLQRRALAVGEA
;
A
#
# COMPACT_ATOMS: atom_id res chain seq x y z
N MET A 1 1.35 -29.49 -2.32
CA MET A 1 1.41 -28.02 -2.22
C MET A 1 0.32 -27.34 -3.04
N LYS A 2 0.06 -27.71 -4.29
CA LYS A 2 -0.97 -27.12 -5.16
C LYS A 2 -2.35 -26.96 -4.49
N TYR A 3 -2.88 -28.02 -3.88
CA TYR A 3 -4.20 -27.98 -3.21
C TYR A 3 -4.22 -27.03 -1.99
N ALA A 4 -3.10 -26.93 -1.25
CA ALA A 4 -3.00 -26.00 -0.13
C ALA A 4 -3.04 -24.54 -0.60
N VAL A 5 -2.32 -24.20 -1.67
CA VAL A 5 -2.36 -22.87 -2.27
C VAL A 5 -3.78 -22.54 -2.78
N TRP A 6 -4.43 -23.49 -3.45
CA TRP A 6 -5.81 -23.32 -3.90
C TRP A 6 -6.77 -23.08 -2.73
N PHE A 7 -6.64 -23.85 -1.65
CA PHE A 7 -7.47 -23.68 -0.46
C PHE A 7 -7.29 -22.28 0.14
N VAL A 8 -6.04 -21.83 0.35
CA VAL A 8 -5.77 -20.50 0.91
C VAL A 8 -6.28 -19.39 -0.03
N ARG A 9 -6.17 -19.54 -1.35
CA ARG A 9 -6.75 -18.63 -2.33
C ARG A 9 -8.28 -18.52 -2.19
N LEU A 10 -8.96 -19.65 -2.06
CA LEU A 10 -10.41 -19.69 -1.88
C LEU A 10 -10.81 -19.02 -0.57
N VAL A 11 -10.12 -19.29 0.54
CA VAL A 11 -10.38 -18.66 1.84
C VAL A 11 -10.18 -17.16 1.75
N PHE A 12 -9.06 -16.71 1.18
CA PHE A 12 -8.77 -15.28 1.03
C PHE A 12 -9.79 -14.56 0.13
N ALA A 13 -10.13 -15.14 -1.01
CA ALA A 13 -11.12 -14.57 -1.93
C ALA A 13 -12.54 -14.57 -1.32
N ALA A 14 -12.92 -15.64 -0.60
CA ALA A 14 -14.21 -15.74 0.11
C ALA A 14 -14.35 -14.71 1.22
N TRP A 15 -13.25 -14.14 1.71
CA TRP A 15 -13.25 -13.01 2.63
C TRP A 15 -13.28 -11.67 1.88
N MET A 16 -12.34 -11.44 0.96
CA MET A 16 -12.19 -10.16 0.28
C MET A 16 -13.40 -9.77 -0.58
N ILE A 17 -13.99 -10.72 -1.30
CA ILE A 17 -15.11 -10.42 -2.19
C ILE A 17 -16.36 -9.97 -1.42
N PRO A 18 -16.88 -10.72 -0.41
CA PRO A 18 -18.03 -10.25 0.35
C PRO A 18 -17.75 -8.98 1.15
N ALA A 19 -16.55 -8.82 1.73
CA ALA A 19 -16.18 -7.62 2.47
C ALA A 19 -16.15 -6.37 1.58
N GLY A 20 -15.57 -6.48 0.38
CA GLY A 20 -15.58 -5.41 -0.61
C GLY A 20 -16.97 -5.13 -1.16
N LEU A 21 -17.74 -6.19 -1.49
CA LEU A 21 -19.09 -6.05 -2.05
C LEU A 21 -20.07 -5.47 -1.05
N ASN A 22 -19.97 -5.84 0.24
CA ASN A 22 -20.86 -5.37 1.31
C ASN A 22 -20.90 -3.85 1.45
N HIS A 23 -19.81 -3.18 1.09
CA HIS A 23 -19.75 -1.73 1.13
C HIS A 23 -20.66 -1.08 0.07
N PHE A 24 -20.71 -1.65 -1.13
CA PHE A 24 -21.50 -1.12 -2.25
C PHE A 24 -22.92 -1.67 -2.30
N VAL A 25 -23.11 -2.90 -1.79
CA VAL A 25 -24.41 -3.59 -1.74
C VAL A 25 -24.55 -4.20 -0.35
N THR A 26 -25.33 -3.58 0.52
CA THR A 26 -25.48 -4.01 1.93
C THR A 26 -25.95 -5.45 2.03
N LEU A 27 -25.02 -6.37 2.32
CA LEU A 27 -25.29 -7.79 2.52
C LEU A 27 -25.43 -8.14 4.01
N PHE A 28 -24.66 -7.45 4.86
CA PHE A 28 -24.65 -7.59 6.32
C PHE A 28 -24.27 -6.27 6.98
N PRO A 29 -24.57 -6.06 8.28
CA PRO A 29 -24.18 -4.86 8.99
C PRO A 29 -22.66 -4.63 8.97
N GLN A 30 -22.25 -3.39 8.64
CA GLN A 30 -20.84 -3.02 8.66
C GLN A 30 -20.36 -2.93 10.12
N PRO A 31 -19.30 -3.62 10.52
CA PRO A 31 -18.75 -3.50 11.87
C PRO A 31 -18.15 -2.10 12.07
N LEU A 32 -18.60 -1.42 13.13
CA LEU A 32 -18.12 -0.07 13.50
C LEU A 32 -16.94 -0.10 14.48
N GLY A 33 -16.64 -1.26 15.05
CA GLY A 33 -15.69 -1.41 16.13
C GLY A 33 -16.31 -1.27 17.52
N SER A 34 -15.62 -1.76 18.53
CA SER A 34 -16.06 -1.73 19.92
C SER A 34 -15.27 -0.71 20.77
N GLN A 35 -14.06 -0.35 20.33
CA GLN A 35 -13.16 0.56 21.05
C GLN A 35 -13.21 1.98 20.46
N PRO A 36 -13.03 3.02 21.28
CA PRO A 36 -13.11 4.40 20.80
C PRO A 36 -12.16 4.71 19.63
N LEU A 37 -10.91 4.26 19.69
CA LEU A 37 -9.91 4.53 18.65
C LEU A 37 -10.20 3.80 17.35
N SER A 38 -10.73 2.58 17.40
CA SER A 38 -11.13 1.85 16.20
C SER A 38 -12.32 2.49 15.53
N GLN A 39 -13.30 2.99 16.33
CA GLN A 39 -14.46 3.74 15.81
C GLN A 39 -14.02 5.07 15.18
N GLU A 40 -13.13 5.82 15.84
CA GLU A 40 -12.62 7.09 15.33
C GLU A 40 -11.91 6.90 13.98
N LEU A 41 -11.00 5.93 13.89
CA LEU A 41 -10.31 5.63 12.63
C LEU A 41 -11.28 5.16 11.56
N PHE A 42 -12.24 4.29 11.90
CA PHE A 42 -13.23 3.80 10.94
C PHE A 42 -14.08 4.95 10.37
N LEU A 43 -14.63 5.82 11.24
CA LEU A 43 -15.42 6.97 10.81
C LEU A 43 -14.60 7.93 9.95
N ALA A 44 -13.34 8.19 10.32
CA ALA A 44 -12.45 9.03 9.53
C ALA A 44 -12.22 8.49 8.11
N LEU A 45 -12.03 7.18 7.97
CA LEU A 45 -11.88 6.52 6.67
C LEU A 45 -13.20 6.48 5.88
N PHE A 46 -14.32 6.26 6.56
CA PHE A 46 -15.65 6.14 5.95
C PHE A 46 -16.16 7.50 5.46
N ASP A 47 -16.15 8.51 6.31
CA ASP A 47 -16.64 9.86 6.00
C ASP A 47 -15.80 10.53 4.92
N SER A 48 -14.49 10.28 4.91
CA SER A 48 -13.58 10.78 3.88
C SER A 48 -13.71 10.08 2.52
N HIS A 49 -14.49 9.01 2.40
CA HIS A 49 -14.57 8.15 1.21
C HIS A 49 -13.26 7.41 0.85
N LEU A 50 -12.23 7.45 1.68
CA LEU A 50 -11.04 6.62 1.48
C LEU A 50 -11.37 5.13 1.61
N PHE A 51 -12.36 4.82 2.44
CA PHE A 51 -12.86 3.47 2.62
C PHE A 51 -13.47 2.89 1.34
N ASP A 52 -14.11 3.72 0.47
CA ASP A 52 -14.65 3.29 -0.82
C ASP A 52 -13.54 2.74 -1.72
N LEU A 53 -12.38 3.44 -1.76
CA LEU A 53 -11.20 2.99 -2.50
C LEU A 53 -10.68 1.66 -1.95
N VAL A 54 -10.56 1.53 -0.63
CA VAL A 54 -10.12 0.28 0.02
C VAL A 54 -11.04 -0.87 -0.35
N LYS A 55 -12.36 -0.68 -0.29
CA LYS A 55 -13.37 -1.70 -0.60
C LYS A 55 -13.40 -2.07 -2.09
N ALA A 56 -13.19 -1.12 -2.97
CA ALA A 56 -13.01 -1.39 -4.40
C ALA A 56 -11.76 -2.27 -4.65
N VAL A 57 -10.65 -1.98 -3.97
CA VAL A 57 -9.42 -2.78 -4.05
C VAL A 57 -9.65 -4.20 -3.53
N GLU A 58 -10.31 -4.38 -2.37
CA GLU A 58 -10.66 -5.69 -1.83
C GLU A 58 -11.47 -6.52 -2.84
N LEU A 59 -12.50 -5.92 -3.42
CA LEU A 59 -13.39 -6.59 -4.38
C LEU A 59 -12.64 -7.00 -5.64
N VAL A 60 -11.96 -6.08 -6.29
CA VAL A 60 -11.27 -6.32 -7.57
C VAL A 60 -10.13 -7.34 -7.39
N ALA A 61 -9.31 -7.16 -6.34
CA ALA A 61 -8.20 -8.05 -6.09
C ALA A 61 -8.67 -9.43 -5.61
N GLY A 62 -9.73 -9.50 -4.79
CA GLY A 62 -10.36 -10.76 -4.39
C GLY A 62 -10.86 -11.56 -5.60
N ILE A 63 -11.50 -10.91 -6.56
CA ILE A 63 -11.93 -11.51 -7.84
C ILE A 63 -10.70 -11.99 -8.63
N GLY A 64 -9.64 -11.19 -8.73
CA GLY A 64 -8.39 -11.56 -9.39
C GLY A 64 -7.77 -12.83 -8.78
N VAL A 65 -7.70 -12.90 -7.45
CA VAL A 65 -7.19 -14.07 -6.71
C VAL A 65 -8.09 -15.30 -6.94
N LEU A 66 -9.41 -15.14 -6.89
CA LEU A 66 -10.36 -16.24 -7.11
C LEU A 66 -10.17 -16.90 -8.49
N PHE A 67 -10.18 -16.09 -9.54
CA PHE A 67 -10.08 -16.58 -10.92
C PHE A 67 -8.65 -16.89 -11.39
N GLY A 68 -7.64 -16.64 -10.54
CA GLY A 68 -6.23 -16.88 -10.90
C GLY A 68 -5.69 -15.88 -11.93
N LEU A 69 -6.26 -14.67 -11.96
CA LEU A 69 -5.86 -13.61 -12.87
C LEU A 69 -5.04 -12.55 -12.11
N TYR A 70 -3.84 -12.26 -12.59
CA TYR A 70 -2.94 -11.27 -11.97
C TYR A 70 -2.75 -11.49 -10.46
N VAL A 71 -2.72 -12.76 -10.02
CA VAL A 71 -2.68 -13.10 -8.58
C VAL A 71 -1.54 -12.38 -7.84
N PRO A 72 -0.29 -12.34 -8.34
CA PRO A 72 0.78 -11.64 -7.64
C PRO A 72 0.48 -10.13 -7.48
N LEU A 73 -0.06 -9.50 -8.50
CA LEU A 73 -0.45 -8.07 -8.45
C LEU A 73 -1.55 -7.84 -7.42
N SER A 74 -2.61 -8.65 -7.47
CA SER A 74 -3.74 -8.58 -6.53
C SER A 74 -3.27 -8.70 -5.08
N LEU A 75 -2.37 -9.64 -4.80
CA LEU A 75 -1.83 -9.86 -3.45
C LEU A 75 -0.99 -8.67 -2.96
N VAL A 76 -0.15 -8.09 -3.82
CA VAL A 76 0.66 -6.91 -3.49
C VAL A 76 -0.22 -5.70 -3.21
N ILE A 77 -1.25 -5.47 -4.02
CA ILE A 77 -2.18 -4.36 -3.83
C ILE A 77 -3.02 -4.56 -2.56
N CYS A 78 -3.42 -5.82 -2.25
CA CYS A 78 -4.14 -6.14 -1.02
C CYS A 78 -3.25 -6.16 0.24
N MET A 79 -1.93 -6.21 0.13
CA MET A 79 -1.06 -6.30 1.32
C MET A 79 -1.25 -5.13 2.30
N PRO A 80 -1.21 -3.86 1.88
CA PRO A 80 -1.48 -2.74 2.78
C PRO A 80 -2.91 -2.79 3.36
N VAL A 81 -3.89 -3.22 2.57
CA VAL A 81 -5.27 -3.39 3.04
C VAL A 81 -5.35 -4.49 4.12
N SER A 82 -4.78 -5.66 3.86
CA SER A 82 -4.73 -6.77 4.82
C SER A 82 -4.00 -6.37 6.11
N PHE A 83 -2.94 -5.55 6.00
CA PHE A 83 -2.24 -5.01 7.15
C PHE A 83 -3.13 -4.04 7.94
N CYS A 84 -3.82 -3.10 7.28
CA CYS A 84 -4.73 -2.16 7.94
C CYS A 84 -5.91 -2.88 8.61
N VAL A 85 -6.48 -3.92 7.99
CA VAL A 85 -7.51 -4.77 8.61
C VAL A 85 -6.96 -5.43 9.87
N TRP A 86 -5.79 -6.06 9.79
CA TRP A 86 -5.14 -6.65 10.98
C TRP A 86 -4.86 -5.60 12.06
N TYR A 87 -4.40 -4.40 11.66
CA TYR A 87 -4.09 -3.33 12.60
C TYR A 87 -5.34 -2.83 13.32
N TRP A 88 -6.44 -2.66 12.61
CA TRP A 88 -7.71 -2.28 13.19
C TRP A 88 -8.27 -3.38 14.10
N ASP A 89 -8.27 -4.64 13.65
CA ASP A 89 -8.83 -5.78 14.35
C ASP A 89 -8.01 -6.22 15.58
N THR A 90 -6.71 -5.94 15.63
CA THR A 90 -5.81 -6.50 16.64
C THR A 90 -5.28 -5.42 17.59
N PRO A 91 -4.45 -4.44 17.20
CA PRO A 91 -4.03 -3.36 18.09
C PRO A 91 -5.17 -2.50 18.61
N LEU A 92 -6.15 -2.14 17.76
CA LEU A 92 -7.19 -1.19 18.16
C LEU A 92 -8.40 -1.86 18.81
N GLU A 93 -8.83 -3.05 18.37
CA GLU A 93 -9.94 -3.80 18.97
C GLU A 93 -9.51 -4.70 20.14
N GLY A 94 -8.22 -4.94 20.29
CA GLY A 94 -7.64 -5.72 21.41
C GLY A 94 -7.21 -7.13 21.01
N TRP A 95 -6.05 -7.50 21.52
CA TRP A 95 -5.44 -8.82 21.32
C TRP A 95 -6.32 -9.92 21.91
N GLY A 96 -6.58 -10.97 21.13
CA GLY A 96 -7.40 -12.12 21.52
C GLY A 96 -8.90 -11.90 21.38
N SER A 97 -9.35 -10.78 20.84
CA SER A 97 -10.75 -10.57 20.45
C SER A 97 -11.13 -11.45 19.24
N GLY A 98 -12.43 -11.64 19.01
CA GLY A 98 -12.91 -12.32 17.79
C GLY A 98 -12.44 -11.58 16.51
N ALA A 99 -12.43 -10.26 16.52
CA ALA A 99 -11.91 -9.43 15.44
C ALA A 99 -10.43 -9.72 15.18
N SER A 100 -9.60 -9.79 16.23
CA SER A 100 -8.17 -10.09 16.13
C SER A 100 -7.87 -11.42 15.41
N ILE A 101 -8.70 -12.45 15.63
CA ILE A 101 -8.57 -13.74 14.93
C ILE A 101 -8.80 -13.55 13.43
N PHE A 102 -9.83 -12.78 13.06
CA PHE A 102 -10.16 -12.50 11.65
C PHE A 102 -9.09 -11.68 10.96
N GLY A 103 -8.69 -10.55 11.53
CA GLY A 103 -7.64 -9.70 10.93
C GLY A 103 -6.31 -10.43 10.77
N THR A 104 -5.94 -11.24 11.79
CA THR A 104 -4.73 -12.07 11.72
C THR A 104 -4.86 -13.14 10.61
N ALA A 105 -6.00 -13.81 10.49
CA ALA A 105 -6.21 -14.80 9.44
C ALA A 105 -6.11 -14.20 8.03
N VAL A 106 -6.69 -13.03 7.80
CA VAL A 106 -6.61 -12.30 6.51
C VAL A 106 -5.17 -11.96 6.16
N LEU A 107 -4.42 -11.36 7.11
CA LEU A 107 -3.02 -11.02 6.89
C LEU A 107 -2.15 -12.25 6.64
N VAL A 108 -2.33 -13.31 7.45
CA VAL A 108 -1.59 -14.58 7.28
C VAL A 108 -1.90 -15.22 5.93
N CYS A 109 -3.16 -15.25 5.48
CA CYS A 109 -3.52 -15.75 4.16
C CYS A 109 -2.82 -14.95 3.05
N ASN A 110 -2.79 -13.62 3.13
CA ASN A 110 -2.10 -12.80 2.14
C ASN A 110 -0.59 -13.09 2.13
N VAL A 111 0.05 -13.14 3.30
CA VAL A 111 1.49 -13.45 3.42
C VAL A 111 1.80 -14.86 2.87
N LEU A 112 1.02 -15.88 3.23
CA LEU A 112 1.21 -17.25 2.72
C LEU A 112 1.07 -17.32 1.20
N LEU A 113 0.12 -16.58 0.62
CA LEU A 113 -0.04 -16.49 -0.83
C LEU A 113 1.12 -15.74 -1.47
N CYS A 114 1.58 -14.63 -0.89
CA CYS A 114 2.77 -13.93 -1.38
C CYS A 114 4.00 -14.85 -1.37
N LEU A 115 4.18 -15.67 -0.33
CA LEU A 115 5.25 -16.67 -0.28
C LEU A 115 5.08 -17.77 -1.34
N ALA A 116 3.84 -18.23 -1.58
CA ALA A 116 3.56 -19.22 -2.63
C ALA A 116 3.85 -18.69 -4.04
N TYR A 117 3.70 -17.37 -4.26
CA TYR A 117 4.02 -16.70 -5.53
C TYR A 117 5.36 -15.95 -5.50
N PHE A 118 6.25 -16.25 -4.55
CA PHE A 118 7.50 -15.52 -4.35
C PHE A 118 8.37 -15.44 -5.61
N GLY A 119 8.33 -16.44 -6.47
CA GLY A 119 9.00 -16.42 -7.78
C GLY A 119 8.66 -15.21 -8.63
N SER A 120 7.40 -14.71 -8.56
CA SER A 120 6.94 -13.52 -9.28
C SER A 120 7.47 -12.22 -8.69
N TYR A 121 7.85 -12.21 -7.42
CA TYR A 121 8.37 -11.02 -6.72
C TYR A 121 9.89 -10.94 -6.68
N ARG A 122 10.57 -12.03 -6.96
CA ARG A 122 12.02 -12.15 -6.77
C ARG A 122 12.83 -11.04 -7.44
N SER A 123 12.39 -10.61 -8.64
CA SER A 123 13.05 -9.52 -9.38
C SER A 123 12.96 -8.18 -8.64
N MET A 124 11.86 -7.91 -7.92
CA MET A 124 11.71 -6.67 -7.15
C MET A 124 12.71 -6.55 -5.99
N PHE A 125 13.15 -7.69 -5.45
CA PHE A 125 14.12 -7.77 -4.36
C PHE A 125 15.58 -7.80 -4.86
N ALA A 126 15.84 -7.38 -6.10
CA ALA A 126 17.21 -7.21 -6.58
C ALA A 126 17.92 -6.15 -5.73
N VAL A 127 19.08 -6.54 -5.15
CA VAL A 127 19.88 -5.64 -4.29
C VAL A 127 20.31 -4.40 -5.06
N ARG A 128 20.72 -4.56 -6.32
CA ARG A 128 21.02 -3.46 -7.22
C ARG A 128 20.12 -3.56 -8.45
N SER A 129 19.48 -2.48 -8.80
CA SER A 129 18.58 -2.39 -9.95
C SER A 129 19.02 -1.24 -10.86
N THR A 130 19.00 -1.51 -12.15
CA THR A 130 19.29 -0.51 -13.19
C THR A 130 17.97 -0.05 -13.80
N PRO A 131 17.69 1.27 -13.80
CA PRO A 131 16.49 1.78 -14.42
C PRO A 131 16.58 1.69 -15.95
N ARG A 132 15.45 1.46 -16.58
CA ARG A 132 15.28 1.66 -18.02
C ARG A 132 15.25 3.15 -18.30
N ALA A 133 15.99 3.61 -19.31
CA ALA A 133 15.90 5.01 -19.71
C ALA A 133 14.49 5.30 -20.27
N LEU A 134 13.79 6.25 -19.67
CA LEU A 134 12.48 6.69 -20.16
C LEU A 134 12.68 7.43 -21.50
N GLY A 135 12.07 6.94 -22.56
CA GLY A 135 11.88 7.68 -23.81
C GLY A 135 12.87 7.45 -24.95
N THR A 136 13.86 6.55 -24.82
CA THR A 136 14.76 6.25 -25.94
C THR A 136 15.09 4.76 -26.02
N SER A 137 15.14 4.23 -27.26
CA SER A 137 15.57 2.85 -27.54
C SER A 137 17.03 2.57 -27.12
N ASP A 138 17.85 3.60 -27.11
CA ASP A 138 19.23 3.58 -26.60
C ASP A 138 19.29 4.50 -25.39
N GLY A 139 19.42 3.94 -24.20
CA GLY A 139 19.43 4.67 -22.92
C GLY A 139 20.34 5.89 -22.91
N SER A 140 19.79 7.06 -23.28
CA SER A 140 20.53 8.30 -23.28
C SER A 140 21.07 8.58 -21.88
N ALA A 141 22.29 9.10 -21.78
CA ALA A 141 22.87 9.51 -20.50
C ALA A 141 21.93 10.44 -19.74
N ALA A 142 21.26 11.35 -20.44
CA ALA A 142 20.25 12.28 -19.88
C ALA A 142 19.11 11.54 -19.19
N GLY A 143 18.53 10.49 -19.79
CA GLY A 143 17.44 9.72 -19.18
C GLY A 143 17.86 9.01 -17.89
N LYS A 144 19.08 8.49 -17.83
CA LYS A 144 19.65 7.88 -16.61
C LYS A 144 19.83 8.89 -15.49
N TYR A 145 20.34 10.08 -15.80
CA TYR A 145 20.49 11.16 -14.82
C TYR A 145 19.13 11.69 -14.32
N LEU A 146 18.11 11.77 -15.20
CA LEU A 146 16.77 12.16 -14.80
C LEU A 146 16.16 11.17 -13.80
N VAL A 147 16.27 9.87 -14.06
CA VAL A 147 15.79 8.84 -13.13
C VAL A 147 16.56 8.88 -11.82
N LEU A 148 17.90 9.06 -11.88
CA LEU A 148 18.72 9.22 -10.68
C LEU A 148 18.27 10.44 -9.85
N ALA A 149 18.11 11.59 -10.48
CA ALA A 149 17.63 12.80 -9.81
C ALA A 149 16.26 12.60 -9.17
N GLY A 150 15.29 12.05 -9.92
CA GLY A 150 13.96 11.72 -9.38
C GLY A 150 14.03 10.76 -8.18
N ARG A 151 14.89 9.74 -8.26
CA ARG A 151 15.12 8.80 -7.16
C ARG A 151 15.69 9.49 -5.92
N LEU A 152 16.69 10.36 -6.10
CA LEU A 152 17.30 11.10 -4.98
C LEU A 152 16.31 12.07 -4.35
N ILE A 153 15.53 12.80 -5.16
CA ILE A 153 14.49 13.73 -4.67
C ILE A 153 13.43 12.97 -3.90
N PHE A 154 12.89 11.89 -4.48
CA PHE A 154 11.80 11.12 -3.85
C PHE A 154 12.28 10.39 -2.58
N GLY A 155 13.45 9.77 -2.63
CA GLY A 155 14.02 9.09 -1.47
C GLY A 155 14.37 10.05 -0.33
N ALA A 156 14.92 11.24 -0.66
CA ALA A 156 15.18 12.28 0.33
C ALA A 156 13.89 12.79 0.96
N TRP A 157 12.84 13.02 0.15
CA TRP A 157 11.55 13.47 0.65
C TRP A 157 10.95 12.47 1.65
N MET A 158 10.86 11.18 1.29
CA MET A 158 10.37 10.14 2.18
C MET A 158 11.21 10.02 3.45
N LEU A 159 12.53 10.04 3.31
CA LEU A 159 13.45 9.97 4.47
C LEU A 159 13.27 11.17 5.42
N VAL A 160 13.14 12.38 4.88
CA VAL A 160 12.95 13.61 5.66
C VAL A 160 11.62 13.59 6.40
N ASN A 161 10.53 13.10 5.78
CA ASN A 161 9.24 12.92 6.46
C ASN A 161 9.37 12.01 7.69
N GLY A 162 10.01 10.84 7.53
CA GLY A 162 10.23 9.92 8.63
C GLY A 162 11.15 10.49 9.72
N ILE A 163 12.22 11.20 9.36
CA ILE A 163 13.11 11.89 10.32
C ILE A 163 12.33 12.97 11.06
N ASN A 164 11.54 13.77 10.35
CA ASN A 164 10.71 14.82 10.94
C ASN A 164 9.73 14.27 11.98
N HIS A 165 9.18 13.09 11.73
CA HIS A 165 8.22 12.48 12.63
C HIS A 165 8.86 11.90 13.90
N PHE A 166 9.98 11.18 13.78
CA PHE A 166 10.53 10.41 14.89
C PHE A 166 11.69 11.06 15.65
N PHE A 167 12.46 11.94 14.99
CA PHE A 167 13.74 12.38 15.54
C PHE A 167 13.86 13.88 15.76
N VAL A 168 13.58 14.67 14.73
CA VAL A 168 13.79 16.12 14.74
C VAL A 168 12.63 16.82 14.05
N PRO A 169 11.81 17.61 14.75
CA PRO A 169 10.71 18.33 14.13
C PRO A 169 11.25 19.47 13.25
N LEU A 170 11.43 19.15 11.96
CA LEU A 170 11.93 20.11 10.96
C LEU A 170 10.80 21.03 10.49
N TYR A 171 9.58 20.52 10.44
CA TYR A 171 8.35 21.24 10.07
C TYR A 171 7.14 20.62 10.76
N SER A 172 6.06 21.40 10.88
CA SER A 172 4.80 20.88 11.42
C SER A 172 4.15 19.91 10.43
N LEU A 173 3.66 18.76 10.96
CA LEU A 173 2.85 17.86 10.15
C LEU A 173 1.58 18.59 9.66
N PRO A 174 1.14 18.33 8.44
CA PRO A 174 -0.09 18.94 7.93
C PRO A 174 -1.28 18.44 8.75
N SER A 175 -2.02 19.35 9.37
CA SER A 175 -3.23 19.02 10.14
C SER A 175 -4.49 19.03 9.27
N GLY A 176 -4.44 19.66 8.11
CA GLY A 176 -5.58 19.90 7.23
C GLY A 176 -6.31 21.21 7.53
N HIS A 177 -7.09 21.67 6.57
CA HIS A 177 -7.93 22.88 6.66
C HIS A 177 -9.40 22.50 6.52
N GLU A 178 -9.72 21.57 5.64
CA GLU A 178 -11.07 21.09 5.43
C GLU A 178 -11.46 20.04 6.48
N PRO A 179 -12.71 20.02 6.97
CA PRO A 179 -13.14 19.16 8.06
C PRO A 179 -12.83 17.67 7.84
N LEU A 180 -13.04 17.15 6.64
CA LEU A 180 -12.77 15.75 6.31
C LEU A 180 -11.26 15.42 6.29
N ALA A 181 -10.44 16.36 5.82
CA ALA A 181 -8.98 16.20 5.83
C ALA A 181 -8.44 16.21 7.27
N VAL A 182 -8.98 17.11 8.12
CA VAL A 182 -8.65 17.17 9.55
C VAL A 182 -9.08 15.88 10.26
N GLN A 183 -10.32 15.41 10.03
CA GLN A 183 -10.84 14.20 10.63
C GLN A 183 -9.99 12.98 10.25
N LEU A 184 -9.66 12.82 8.96
CA LEU A 184 -8.82 11.73 8.48
C LEU A 184 -7.43 11.75 9.13
N MET A 185 -6.78 12.92 9.17
CA MET A 185 -5.47 13.06 9.80
C MET A 185 -5.53 12.78 11.31
N THR A 186 -6.56 13.27 12.01
CA THR A 186 -6.76 13.02 13.44
C THR A 186 -6.92 11.53 13.73
N GLY A 187 -7.75 10.83 12.97
CA GLY A 187 -7.91 9.37 13.11
C GLY A 187 -6.62 8.59 12.87
N LEU A 188 -5.80 9.00 11.89
CA LEU A 188 -4.50 8.38 11.63
C LEU A 188 -3.49 8.63 12.76
N VAL A 189 -3.47 9.84 13.33
CA VAL A 189 -2.57 10.22 14.44
C VAL A 189 -2.97 9.50 15.72
N HIS A 190 -4.24 9.60 16.14
CA HIS A 190 -4.72 9.01 17.39
C HIS A 190 -4.63 7.48 17.39
N SER A 191 -4.86 6.84 16.25
CA SER A 191 -4.72 5.40 16.10
C SER A 191 -3.26 4.94 16.01
N HIS A 192 -2.27 5.82 15.97
CA HIS A 192 -0.86 5.52 15.70
C HIS A 192 -0.60 4.85 14.33
N LEU A 193 -1.58 4.81 13.44
CA LEU A 193 -1.37 4.29 12.09
C LEU A 193 -0.43 5.18 11.28
N LEU A 194 -0.44 6.50 11.57
CA LEU A 194 0.52 7.44 10.97
C LEU A 194 1.96 7.09 11.33
N ASP A 195 2.24 6.62 12.56
CA ASP A 195 3.60 6.21 12.97
C ASP A 195 4.11 5.07 12.10
N VAL A 196 3.23 4.11 11.75
CA VAL A 196 3.58 3.01 10.83
C VAL A 196 3.89 3.54 9.44
N VAL A 197 3.08 4.46 8.92
CA VAL A 197 3.31 5.11 7.63
C VAL A 197 4.66 5.80 7.59
N MET A 198 4.97 6.60 8.62
CA MET A 198 6.23 7.34 8.73
C MET A 198 7.45 6.42 8.90
N ALA A 199 7.29 5.29 9.59
CA ALA A 199 8.35 4.26 9.68
C ALA A 199 8.64 3.62 8.32
N ILE A 200 7.60 3.37 7.52
CA ILE A 200 7.75 2.86 6.15
C ILE A 200 8.44 3.92 5.27
N GLU A 201 8.03 5.19 5.34
CA GLU A 201 8.68 6.27 4.58
C GLU A 201 10.15 6.42 4.95
N LEU A 202 10.48 6.36 6.23
CA LEU A 202 11.87 6.39 6.73
C LEU A 202 12.72 5.26 6.12
N GLY A 203 12.24 4.03 6.25
CA GLY A 203 12.97 2.85 5.78
C GLY A 203 13.06 2.79 4.25
N ALA A 204 11.95 2.97 3.56
CA ALA A 204 11.91 2.95 2.10
C ALA A 204 12.68 4.13 1.49
N GLY A 205 12.58 5.34 2.08
CA GLY A 205 13.34 6.51 1.68
C GLY A 205 14.85 6.25 1.74
N ALA A 206 15.33 5.65 2.83
CA ALA A 206 16.74 5.27 2.96
C ALA A 206 17.17 4.26 1.88
N LEU A 207 16.37 3.21 1.63
CA LEU A 207 16.64 2.21 0.61
C LEU A 207 16.69 2.81 -0.81
N ILE A 208 15.74 3.70 -1.13
CA ILE A 208 15.66 4.40 -2.40
C ILE A 208 16.89 5.29 -2.60
N LEU A 209 17.32 6.04 -1.58
CA LEU A 209 18.51 6.90 -1.63
C LEU A 209 19.78 6.11 -1.86
N ILE A 210 20.02 5.06 -1.07
CA ILE A 210 21.20 4.19 -1.17
C ILE A 210 21.20 3.42 -2.50
N GLY A 211 20.02 3.22 -3.10
CA GLY A 211 19.87 2.49 -4.37
C GLY A 211 19.82 0.97 -4.19
N VAL A 212 19.36 0.51 -3.02
CA VAL A 212 19.22 -0.90 -2.67
C VAL A 212 17.74 -1.26 -2.59
N PHE A 213 17.33 -2.38 -3.20
CA PHE A 213 15.94 -2.85 -3.24
C PHE A 213 14.94 -1.80 -3.75
N VAL A 214 15.39 -0.90 -4.64
CA VAL A 214 14.59 0.24 -5.12
C VAL A 214 13.20 -0.17 -5.64
N PRO A 215 13.05 -1.20 -6.49
CA PRO A 215 11.73 -1.58 -6.98
C PRO A 215 10.78 -2.02 -5.84
N ALA A 216 11.27 -2.77 -4.86
CA ALA A 216 10.46 -3.19 -3.72
C ALA A 216 10.06 -1.99 -2.85
N ALA A 217 11.01 -1.09 -2.55
CA ALA A 217 10.76 0.11 -1.76
C ALA A 217 9.70 1.03 -2.43
N LEU A 218 9.81 1.27 -3.75
CA LEU A 218 8.82 2.05 -4.51
C LEU A 218 7.42 1.40 -4.47
N CYS A 219 7.36 0.07 -4.55
CA CYS A 219 6.12 -0.67 -4.48
C CYS A 219 5.45 -0.54 -3.10
N VAL A 220 6.22 -0.60 -2.02
CA VAL A 220 5.72 -0.46 -0.64
C VAL A 220 5.23 0.97 -0.37
N VAL A 221 5.88 2.00 -0.92
CA VAL A 221 5.48 3.40 -0.73
C VAL A 221 4.31 3.81 -1.64
N MET A 222 4.00 3.07 -2.70
CA MET A 222 2.92 3.46 -3.64
C MET A 222 1.56 3.66 -2.95
N PRO A 223 1.07 2.76 -2.09
CA PRO A 223 -0.18 2.99 -1.35
C PRO A 223 -0.14 4.27 -0.50
N ILE A 224 0.99 4.58 0.13
CA ILE A 224 1.19 5.80 0.91
C ILE A 224 1.07 7.03 0.01
N SER A 225 1.74 7.02 -1.15
CA SER A 225 1.64 8.10 -2.13
C SER A 225 0.20 8.30 -2.64
N VAL A 226 -0.56 7.23 -2.82
CA VAL A 226 -1.99 7.30 -3.18
C VAL A 226 -2.81 7.93 -2.05
N CYS A 227 -2.62 7.50 -0.80
CA CYS A 227 -3.32 8.06 0.35
C CYS A 227 -2.96 9.54 0.59
N ALA A 228 -1.68 9.92 0.40
CA ALA A 228 -1.24 11.30 0.50
C ALA A 228 -1.88 12.20 -0.58
N ALA A 229 -1.96 11.72 -1.82
CA ALA A 229 -2.66 12.43 -2.89
C ALA A 229 -4.16 12.54 -2.62
N PHE A 230 -4.78 11.49 -2.11
CA PHE A 230 -6.19 11.49 -1.72
C PHE A 230 -6.47 12.50 -0.61
N TRP A 231 -5.68 12.49 0.47
CA TRP A 231 -5.78 13.46 1.54
C TRP A 231 -5.61 14.91 1.03
N ALA A 232 -4.65 15.15 0.15
CA ALA A 232 -4.42 16.46 -0.44
C ALA A 232 -5.60 16.96 -1.31
N ILE A 233 -6.32 16.03 -1.97
CA ILE A 233 -7.57 16.35 -2.67
C ILE A 233 -8.65 16.76 -1.67
N LEU A 234 -8.77 16.08 -0.53
CA LEU A 234 -9.74 16.44 0.51
C LEU A 234 -9.45 17.80 1.14
N ASP A 235 -8.18 18.15 1.32
CA ASP A 235 -7.78 19.40 1.96
C ASP A 235 -7.98 20.65 1.08
N HIS A 236 -8.18 20.47 -0.23
CA HIS A 236 -8.42 21.52 -1.22
C HIS A 236 -7.36 22.63 -1.27
N GLN A 237 -6.26 22.52 -0.53
CA GLN A 237 -5.19 23.52 -0.54
C GLN A 237 -4.27 23.32 -1.76
N PRO A 238 -4.02 24.36 -2.60
CA PRO A 238 -3.23 24.22 -3.83
C PRO A 238 -1.83 23.65 -3.60
N HIS A 239 -1.16 24.03 -2.50
CA HIS A 239 0.17 23.52 -2.17
C HIS A 239 0.14 22.06 -1.73
N ALA A 240 -0.84 21.65 -0.91
CA ALA A 240 -1.03 20.26 -0.49
C ALA A 240 -1.36 19.38 -1.70
N LEU A 241 -2.27 19.84 -2.56
CA LEU A 241 -2.63 19.15 -3.80
C LEU A 241 -1.41 18.97 -4.72
N GLY A 242 -0.61 20.03 -4.89
CA GLY A 242 0.64 19.97 -5.67
C GLY A 242 1.62 18.94 -5.13
N LEU A 243 1.83 18.87 -3.82
CA LEU A 243 2.71 17.89 -3.18
C LEU A 243 2.16 16.46 -3.27
N GLY A 244 0.86 16.25 -3.00
CA GLY A 244 0.24 14.94 -3.11
C GLY A 244 0.29 14.37 -4.54
N LEU A 245 -0.02 15.19 -5.54
CA LEU A 245 0.07 14.79 -6.95
C LEU A 245 1.53 14.56 -7.38
N ALA A 246 2.48 15.36 -6.88
CA ALA A 246 3.90 15.15 -7.14
C ALA A 246 4.41 13.84 -6.53
N ALA A 247 3.96 13.48 -5.32
CA ALA A 247 4.33 12.23 -4.67
C ALA A 247 3.89 11.00 -5.48
N ILE A 248 2.62 10.93 -5.87
CA ILE A 248 2.11 9.79 -6.66
C ILE A 248 2.70 9.77 -8.07
N ALA A 249 2.86 10.93 -8.72
CA ALA A 249 3.43 11.02 -10.06
C ALA A 249 4.90 10.59 -10.07
N LEU A 250 5.69 11.08 -9.11
CA LEU A 250 7.12 10.75 -9.03
C LEU A 250 7.33 9.29 -8.68
N ASN A 251 6.56 8.73 -7.74
CA ASN A 251 6.59 7.29 -7.44
C ASN A 251 6.22 6.47 -8.68
N GLY A 252 5.12 6.79 -9.35
CA GLY A 252 4.67 6.08 -10.56
C GLY A 252 5.69 6.16 -11.69
N LEU A 253 6.28 7.34 -11.97
CA LEU A 253 7.32 7.49 -12.98
C LEU A 253 8.58 6.69 -12.65
N LEU A 254 8.98 6.66 -11.37
CA LEU A 254 10.08 5.81 -10.94
C LEU A 254 9.74 4.33 -11.09
N MET A 255 8.53 3.89 -10.73
CA MET A 255 8.10 2.50 -10.96
C MET A 255 8.14 2.14 -12.46
N LEU A 256 7.73 3.05 -13.35
CA LEU A 256 7.84 2.86 -14.79
C LEU A 256 9.29 2.76 -15.26
N ALA A 257 10.20 3.54 -14.68
CA ALA A 257 11.62 3.42 -14.97
C ALA A 257 12.21 2.06 -14.54
N TYR A 258 11.62 1.40 -13.55
CA TYR A 258 12.01 0.07 -13.07
C TYR A 258 11.03 -1.04 -13.52
N ILE A 259 10.23 -0.82 -14.58
CA ILE A 259 9.14 -1.72 -15.01
C ILE A 259 9.59 -3.16 -15.25
N ASP A 260 10.84 -3.37 -15.67
CA ASP A 260 11.38 -4.70 -15.93
C ASP A 260 11.41 -5.58 -14.68
N TYR A 261 11.50 -4.99 -13.49
CA TYR A 261 11.50 -5.69 -12.21
C TYR A 261 10.09 -6.09 -11.74
N TYR A 262 9.03 -5.52 -12.36
CA TYR A 262 7.64 -5.84 -12.04
C TYR A 262 6.99 -6.82 -13.01
N LYS A 263 7.70 -7.27 -14.06
CA LYS A 263 7.15 -8.20 -15.08
C LYS A 263 6.56 -9.48 -14.48
N GLY A 264 7.20 -10.01 -13.42
CA GLY A 264 6.69 -11.19 -12.72
C GLY A 264 5.34 -10.91 -12.03
N VAL A 265 5.21 -9.74 -11.42
CA VAL A 265 3.99 -9.30 -10.72
C VAL A 265 2.84 -9.05 -11.71
N LEU A 266 3.16 -8.56 -12.89
CA LEU A 266 2.19 -8.21 -13.95
C LEU A 266 1.78 -9.40 -14.81
N GLN A 267 2.23 -10.62 -14.51
CA GLN A 267 1.84 -11.82 -15.26
C GLN A 267 0.36 -12.13 -15.07
N ARG A 268 -0.36 -12.28 -16.20
CA ARG A 268 -1.79 -12.59 -16.17
C ARG A 268 -2.10 -13.94 -15.49
N ARG A 269 -1.24 -14.94 -15.70
CA ARG A 269 -1.32 -16.26 -15.05
C ARG A 269 0.06 -16.62 -14.54
N ALA A 270 0.28 -16.39 -13.26
CA ALA A 270 1.50 -16.79 -12.58
C ALA A 270 1.32 -18.19 -11.97
N LEU A 271 2.39 -18.98 -11.99
CA LEU A 271 2.41 -20.28 -11.35
C LEU A 271 2.88 -20.15 -9.89
N ALA A 272 2.18 -20.78 -8.98
CA ALA A 272 2.62 -20.89 -7.60
C ALA A 272 3.72 -21.95 -7.45
N VAL A 273 4.42 -21.90 -6.32
CA VAL A 273 5.41 -22.93 -5.97
C VAL A 273 4.73 -24.31 -5.96
N GLY A 274 5.28 -25.25 -6.78
CA GLY A 274 4.74 -26.60 -6.95
C GLY A 274 3.70 -26.76 -8.06
N GLU A 275 3.47 -25.70 -8.87
CA GLU A 275 2.71 -25.74 -10.12
C GLU A 275 3.63 -25.68 -11.36
N ALA A 276 4.93 -25.44 -11.15
CA ALA A 276 5.96 -25.42 -12.19
C ALA A 276 6.50 -26.81 -12.49
#